data_9237103322634c121d5593352309ca7c
#
_entry.id   9237103322634c121d5593352309ca7c
#
_cell.length_a   1.000
_cell.length_b   1.000
_cell.length_c   1.000
_cell.angle_alpha   90.00
_cell.angle_beta   90.00
_cell.angle_gamma   90.00
#
_symmetry.space_group_name_H-M   'P 1'
#
loop_
_entity.id
_entity.type
_entity.pdbx_description
1 polymer ?
#
loop_
_entity_poly.entity_id
_entity_poly.type
_entity_poly.pdbx_seq_one_letter_code
_entity_poly.pdbx_strand_id
1 'polypeptide(L)'
;ASHYPDEQEEWETDDIINVLRHNRGPIKHVIISGGEPTIQPFPLCELAMKIKTSLGLHITLETNGTDFIPRLTEWIDFFSISPKLSSSEPDSKKNLKLQRRISEVDMRYHKKNRRNITAIQHYINACMDFKTPERDKPVHQSVKKATKDFQLKFVISSPSDTEEIKNDFLNHLNYVSDEDIVLMPAGGTRELLRNTAEMTTRLAILNGWRYSPRLHIDLFNDRRDV
;
A
#
# COMPACT_ATOMS: atom_id res chain seq x y z
N ALA A 1 7.64 7.61 -5.94
CA ALA A 1 8.79 8.52 -5.99
C ALA A 1 8.31 9.91 -5.63
N SER A 2 9.06 10.61 -4.79
CA SER A 2 8.81 12.02 -4.56
C SER A 2 8.84 12.74 -5.92
N HIS A 3 7.85 13.60 -6.18
CA HIS A 3 7.87 14.45 -7.38
C HIS A 3 8.86 15.62 -7.24
N TYR A 4 9.57 15.66 -6.12
CA TYR A 4 10.51 16.72 -5.74
C TYR A 4 11.90 16.10 -5.61
N PRO A 5 12.77 16.25 -6.64
CA PRO A 5 14.13 15.72 -6.60
C PRO A 5 14.96 16.25 -5.43
N ASP A 6 14.72 17.50 -5.03
CA ASP A 6 15.44 18.16 -3.93
C ASP A 6 15.10 17.59 -2.54
N GLU A 7 14.05 16.75 -2.44
CA GLU A 7 13.66 16.05 -1.21
C GLU A 7 14.17 14.59 -1.19
N GLN A 8 14.97 14.18 -2.17
CA GLN A 8 15.51 12.83 -2.26
C GLN A 8 16.94 12.82 -1.75
N GLU A 9 17.19 11.96 -0.79
CA GLU A 9 18.52 11.66 -0.28
C GLU A 9 18.88 10.21 -0.57
N GLU A 10 20.14 9.97 -0.92
CA GLU A 10 20.69 8.63 -1.04
C GLU A 10 21.35 8.24 0.26
N TRP A 11 20.88 7.13 0.83
CA TRP A 11 21.39 6.59 2.09
C TRP A 11 21.79 5.14 1.92
N GLU A 12 22.92 4.77 2.51
CA GLU A 12 23.26 3.37 2.67
C GLU A 12 22.36 2.71 3.71
N THR A 13 22.06 1.42 3.50
CA THR A 13 21.15 0.69 4.40
C THR A 13 21.65 0.67 5.85
N ASP A 14 22.97 0.66 6.07
CA ASP A 14 23.56 0.72 7.41
C ASP A 14 23.35 2.06 8.10
N ASP A 15 23.35 3.16 7.37
CA ASP A 15 23.07 4.49 7.92
C ASP A 15 21.61 4.58 8.37
N ILE A 16 20.69 4.04 7.57
CA ILE A 16 19.26 3.94 7.97
C ILE A 16 19.11 3.12 9.25
N ILE A 17 19.79 1.98 9.38
CA ILE A 17 19.78 1.15 10.59
C ILE A 17 20.32 1.91 11.80
N ASN A 18 21.38 2.69 11.64
CA ASN A 18 21.95 3.50 12.71
C ASN A 18 20.98 4.60 13.16
N VAL A 19 20.34 5.30 12.23
CA VAL A 19 19.32 6.31 12.53
C VAL A 19 18.14 5.68 13.27
N LEU A 20 17.62 4.54 12.80
CA LEU A 20 16.54 3.82 13.46
C LEU A 20 16.94 3.40 14.88
N ARG A 21 18.14 2.87 15.07
CA ARG A 21 18.63 2.43 16.38
C ARG A 21 18.69 3.57 17.40
N HIS A 22 19.12 4.75 16.98
CA HIS A 22 19.25 5.92 17.85
C HIS A 22 17.90 6.59 18.16
N ASN A 23 16.99 6.65 17.18
CA ASN A 23 15.79 7.48 17.25
C ASN A 23 14.53 6.72 17.64
N ARG A 24 14.49 5.37 17.49
CA ARG A 24 13.26 4.59 17.70
C ARG A 24 12.70 4.63 19.13
N GLY A 25 13.54 4.85 20.15
CA GLY A 25 13.09 4.77 21.54
C GLY A 25 12.35 3.45 21.86
N PRO A 26 11.14 3.48 22.42
CA PRO A 26 10.33 2.30 22.73
C PRO A 26 9.55 1.75 21.51
N ILE A 27 9.65 2.36 20.34
CA ILE A 27 8.91 1.94 19.13
C ILE A 27 9.39 0.56 18.69
N LYS A 28 8.42 -0.32 18.38
CA LYS A 28 8.66 -1.71 17.93
C LYS A 28 8.18 -1.98 16.53
N HIS A 29 7.68 -0.98 15.83
CA HIS A 29 7.11 -1.09 14.51
C HIS A 29 7.71 -0.03 13.57
N VAL A 30 8.07 -0.44 12.38
CA VAL A 30 8.53 0.43 11.31
C VAL A 30 7.68 0.23 10.06
N ILE A 31 7.42 1.31 9.35
CA ILE A 31 6.72 1.28 8.07
C ILE A 31 7.72 1.67 6.99
N ILE A 32 7.92 0.78 6.02
CA ILE A 32 8.67 1.07 4.82
C ILE A 32 7.67 1.56 3.77
N SER A 33 7.79 2.81 3.41
CA SER A 33 6.91 3.50 2.48
C SER A 33 7.76 4.36 1.51
N GLY A 34 7.13 5.22 0.75
CA GLY A 34 7.79 6.15 -0.16
C GLY A 34 6.96 6.32 -1.43
N GLY A 35 7.61 6.58 -2.58
CA GLY A 35 6.91 6.57 -3.86
C GLY A 35 6.39 5.18 -4.19
N GLU A 36 7.30 4.25 -4.41
CA GLU A 36 7.06 2.81 -4.48
C GLU A 36 8.36 2.09 -4.08
N PRO A 37 8.40 1.44 -2.90
CA PRO A 37 9.63 0.81 -2.43
C PRO A 37 10.14 -0.33 -3.32
N THR A 38 9.24 -1.04 -4.00
CA THR A 38 9.58 -2.22 -4.81
C THR A 38 10.37 -1.90 -6.07
N ILE A 39 10.49 -0.62 -6.46
CA ILE A 39 11.37 -0.23 -7.58
C ILE A 39 12.86 -0.40 -7.26
N GLN A 40 13.21 -0.57 -5.98
CA GLN A 40 14.57 -0.80 -5.51
C GLN A 40 14.66 -2.17 -4.80
N PRO A 41 14.50 -3.30 -5.51
CA PRO A 41 14.30 -4.61 -4.89
C PRO A 41 15.47 -5.08 -4.03
N PHE A 42 16.71 -4.83 -4.44
CA PHE A 42 17.89 -5.29 -3.70
C PHE A 42 18.12 -4.49 -2.41
N PRO A 43 18.21 -3.14 -2.44
CA PRO A 43 18.32 -2.34 -1.22
C PRO A 43 17.16 -2.54 -0.26
N LEU A 44 15.93 -2.69 -0.79
CA LEU A 44 14.74 -2.94 0.01
C LEU A 44 14.82 -4.28 0.78
N CYS A 45 15.24 -5.35 0.12
CA CYS A 45 15.42 -6.65 0.77
C CYS A 45 16.52 -6.61 1.83
N GLU A 46 17.63 -5.94 1.54
CA GLU A 46 18.73 -5.76 2.48
C GLU A 46 18.29 -4.97 3.72
N LEU A 47 17.61 -3.85 3.51
CA LEU A 47 17.07 -3.02 4.59
C LEU A 47 16.10 -3.80 5.48
N ALA A 48 15.12 -4.48 4.88
CA ALA A 48 14.15 -5.27 5.62
C ALA A 48 14.81 -6.38 6.44
N MET A 49 15.76 -7.10 5.86
CA MET A 49 16.57 -8.10 6.56
C MET A 49 17.33 -7.49 7.75
N LYS A 50 18.04 -6.38 7.54
CA LYS A 50 18.82 -5.70 8.61
C LYS A 50 17.91 -5.18 9.72
N ILE A 51 16.74 -4.59 9.41
CA ILE A 51 15.75 -4.16 10.41
C ILE A 51 15.33 -5.36 11.26
N LYS A 52 15.01 -6.49 10.61
CA LYS A 52 14.53 -7.69 11.31
C LYS A 52 15.61 -8.32 12.19
N THR A 53 16.79 -8.51 11.65
CA THR A 53 17.88 -9.23 12.34
C THR A 53 18.60 -8.39 13.40
N SER A 54 18.78 -7.06 13.15
CA SER A 54 19.55 -6.19 14.03
C SER A 54 18.71 -5.42 15.04
N LEU A 55 17.41 -5.18 14.74
CA LEU A 55 16.53 -4.36 15.58
C LEU A 55 15.30 -5.12 16.10
N GLY A 56 14.95 -6.27 15.51
CA GLY A 56 13.82 -7.09 15.92
C GLY A 56 12.46 -6.38 15.77
N LEU A 57 12.34 -5.42 14.84
CA LEU A 57 11.12 -4.63 14.67
C LEU A 57 10.09 -5.37 13.84
N HIS A 58 8.82 -5.08 14.09
CA HIS A 58 7.72 -5.42 13.19
C HIS A 58 7.78 -4.50 11.96
N ILE A 59 7.67 -5.06 10.77
CA ILE A 59 7.82 -4.33 9.51
C ILE A 59 6.51 -4.36 8.72
N THR A 60 5.97 -3.17 8.44
CA THR A 60 4.93 -2.99 7.42
C THR A 60 5.58 -2.50 6.13
N LEU A 61 5.23 -3.13 5.01
CA LEU A 61 5.54 -2.61 3.67
C LEU A 61 4.29 -1.96 3.08
N GLU A 62 4.37 -0.68 2.75
CA GLU A 62 3.36 -0.01 1.91
C GLU A 62 3.80 -0.06 0.44
N THR A 63 3.02 -0.72 -0.41
CA THR A 63 3.28 -0.87 -1.85
C THR A 63 2.02 -0.65 -2.67
N ASN A 64 2.17 -0.23 -3.92
CA ASN A 64 1.06 -0.14 -4.87
C ASN A 64 0.68 -1.52 -5.48
N GLY A 65 1.47 -2.56 -5.22
CA GLY A 65 1.21 -3.93 -5.70
C GLY A 65 1.52 -4.15 -7.19
N THR A 66 2.30 -3.25 -7.83
CA THR A 66 2.67 -3.44 -9.26
C THR A 66 3.73 -4.51 -9.44
N ASP A 67 4.61 -4.68 -8.46
CA ASP A 67 5.72 -5.62 -8.51
C ASP A 67 5.73 -6.51 -7.26
N PHE A 68 5.97 -7.81 -7.44
CA PHE A 68 6.13 -8.75 -6.35
C PHE A 68 7.59 -9.17 -6.20
N ILE A 69 8.12 -9.05 -4.98
CA ILE A 69 9.49 -9.43 -4.65
C ILE A 69 9.45 -10.60 -3.67
N PRO A 70 9.69 -11.85 -4.12
CA PRO A 70 9.56 -13.05 -3.27
C PRO A 70 10.40 -12.99 -1.99
N ARG A 71 11.63 -12.49 -2.06
CA ARG A 71 12.54 -12.43 -0.89
C ARG A 71 12.05 -11.49 0.21
N LEU A 72 11.24 -10.49 -0.10
CA LEU A 72 10.64 -9.62 0.92
C LEU A 72 9.70 -10.37 1.85
N THR A 73 9.06 -11.43 1.35
CA THR A 73 8.10 -12.19 2.15
C THR A 73 8.74 -12.87 3.37
N GLU A 74 10.06 -13.00 3.41
CA GLU A 74 10.78 -13.54 4.58
C GLU A 74 10.82 -12.54 5.75
N TRP A 75 10.86 -11.24 5.45
CA TRP A 75 11.18 -10.19 6.40
C TRP A 75 10.00 -9.31 6.80
N ILE A 76 8.99 -9.19 5.92
CA ILE A 76 7.82 -8.34 6.14
C ILE A 76 6.77 -9.09 6.98
N ASP A 77 6.21 -8.41 7.97
CA ASP A 77 5.14 -8.95 8.82
C ASP A 77 3.75 -8.54 8.33
N PHE A 78 3.64 -7.36 7.72
CA PHE A 78 2.36 -6.83 7.23
C PHE A 78 2.51 -6.16 5.87
N PHE A 79 1.67 -6.54 4.91
CA PHE A 79 1.62 -5.92 3.60
C PHE A 79 0.41 -4.98 3.49
N SER A 80 0.66 -3.66 3.42
CA SER A 80 -0.35 -2.65 3.11
C SER A 80 -0.32 -2.37 1.61
N ILE A 81 -1.12 -3.14 0.86
CA ILE A 81 -1.15 -3.06 -0.59
C ILE A 81 -2.17 -2.01 -1.01
N SER A 82 -1.76 -1.01 -1.79
CA SER A 82 -2.61 0.09 -2.24
C SER A 82 -2.71 0.14 -3.77
N PRO A 83 -3.49 -0.77 -4.39
CA PRO A 83 -3.68 -0.77 -5.83
C PRO A 83 -4.27 0.55 -6.31
N LYS A 84 -3.91 0.95 -7.52
CA LYS A 84 -4.33 2.24 -8.07
C LYS A 84 -5.58 2.07 -8.93
N LEU A 85 -6.65 2.79 -8.58
CA LEU A 85 -7.88 2.85 -9.36
C LEU A 85 -7.73 3.73 -10.61
N SER A 86 -8.67 3.64 -11.54
CA SER A 86 -8.69 4.45 -12.77
C SER A 86 -8.74 5.95 -12.47
N SER A 87 -9.37 6.34 -11.37
CA SER A 87 -9.42 7.71 -10.86
C SER A 87 -8.04 8.30 -10.54
N SER A 88 -7.00 7.45 -10.36
CA SER A 88 -5.60 7.85 -10.14
C SER A 88 -4.80 8.01 -11.44
N GLU A 89 -5.37 7.68 -12.60
CA GLU A 89 -4.67 7.83 -13.88
C GLU A 89 -4.33 9.31 -14.14
N PRO A 90 -3.09 9.61 -14.57
CA PRO A 90 -2.71 10.97 -14.87
C PRO A 90 -3.57 11.54 -16.01
N ASP A 91 -4.28 12.64 -15.73
CA ASP A 91 -5.03 13.37 -16.75
C ASP A 91 -4.07 14.19 -17.61
N SER A 92 -4.13 13.99 -18.93
CA SER A 92 -3.30 14.73 -19.89
C SER A 92 -3.47 16.25 -19.78
N LYS A 93 -4.69 16.74 -19.48
CA LYS A 93 -4.98 18.17 -19.29
C LYS A 93 -4.39 18.72 -18.01
N LYS A 94 -4.44 17.95 -16.91
CA LYS A 94 -3.81 18.31 -15.64
C LYS A 94 -2.29 18.20 -15.73
N ASN A 95 -1.78 17.20 -16.45
CA ASN A 95 -0.35 17.01 -16.68
C ASN A 95 0.32 18.22 -17.35
N LEU A 96 -0.39 18.90 -18.26
CA LEU A 96 0.10 20.13 -18.89
C LEU A 96 0.34 21.30 -17.92
N LYS A 97 -0.31 21.29 -16.76
CA LYS A 97 -0.19 22.32 -15.73
C LYS A 97 0.87 22.01 -14.66
N LEU A 98 1.43 20.80 -14.65
CA LEU A 98 2.45 20.39 -13.70
C LEU A 98 3.82 21.00 -14.09
N GLN A 99 4.61 21.42 -13.12
CA GLN A 99 5.99 21.88 -13.34
C GLN A 99 6.86 20.79 -13.97
N ARG A 100 6.62 19.53 -13.59
CA ARG A 100 7.23 18.35 -14.21
C ARG A 100 6.14 17.50 -14.87
N ARG A 101 6.17 17.46 -16.20
CA ARG A 101 5.23 16.66 -17.00
C ARG A 101 5.54 15.17 -16.86
N ILE A 102 4.52 14.38 -16.58
CA ILE A 102 4.61 12.92 -16.65
C ILE A 102 4.71 12.53 -18.13
N SER A 103 5.66 11.69 -18.48
CA SER A 103 5.84 11.26 -19.87
C SER A 103 4.67 10.37 -20.33
N GLU A 104 4.43 10.31 -21.63
CA GLU A 104 3.44 9.37 -22.18
C GLU A 104 3.80 7.91 -21.92
N VAL A 105 5.09 7.62 -21.80
CA VAL A 105 5.58 6.28 -21.45
C VAL A 105 5.16 5.93 -20.03
N ASP A 106 5.36 6.85 -19.09
CA ASP A 106 4.97 6.63 -17.69
C ASP A 106 3.45 6.53 -17.53
N MET A 107 2.69 7.33 -18.28
CA MET A 107 1.22 7.23 -18.28
C MET A 107 0.75 5.87 -18.81
N ARG A 108 1.35 5.38 -19.90
CA ARG A 108 1.05 4.04 -20.45
C ARG A 108 1.47 2.93 -19.49
N TYR A 109 2.65 3.06 -18.88
CA TYR A 109 3.13 2.11 -17.87
C TYR A 109 2.18 2.05 -16.67
N HIS A 110 1.79 3.20 -16.13
CA HIS A 110 0.83 3.29 -15.03
C HIS A 110 -0.50 2.61 -15.41
N LYS A 111 -1.07 2.96 -16.55
CA LYS A 111 -2.35 2.39 -17.02
C LYS A 111 -2.28 0.87 -17.18
N LYS A 112 -1.17 0.33 -17.69
CA LYS A 112 -0.97 -1.10 -17.88
C LYS A 112 -0.78 -1.85 -16.56
N ASN A 113 0.01 -1.29 -15.64
CA ASN A 113 0.51 -2.02 -14.48
C ASN A 113 -0.24 -1.71 -13.18
N ARG A 114 -1.05 -0.63 -13.11
CA ARG A 114 -1.80 -0.27 -11.91
C ARG A 114 -2.67 -1.40 -11.34
N ARG A 115 -2.97 -2.40 -12.16
CA ARG A 115 -3.85 -3.53 -11.89
C ARG A 115 -3.12 -4.86 -12.09
N ASN A 116 -2.00 -5.05 -11.39
CA ASN A 116 -1.27 -6.31 -11.44
C ASN A 116 -1.85 -7.31 -10.42
N ILE A 117 -2.96 -7.96 -10.80
CA ILE A 117 -3.64 -8.97 -9.96
C ILE A 117 -2.70 -10.10 -9.55
N THR A 118 -1.81 -10.53 -10.42
CA THR A 118 -0.86 -11.59 -10.13
C THR A 118 0.10 -11.21 -9.00
N ALA A 119 0.67 -10.00 -9.03
CA ALA A 119 1.56 -9.53 -7.98
C ALA A 119 0.82 -9.40 -6.64
N ILE A 120 -0.39 -8.82 -6.66
CA ILE A 120 -1.24 -8.68 -5.46
C ILE A 120 -1.56 -10.06 -4.88
N GLN A 121 -1.97 -11.03 -5.71
CA GLN A 121 -2.27 -12.39 -5.25
C GLN A 121 -1.05 -13.09 -4.65
N HIS A 122 0.15 -12.83 -5.17
CA HIS A 122 1.38 -13.40 -4.58
C HIS A 122 1.66 -12.84 -3.17
N TYR A 123 1.43 -11.55 -2.92
CA TYR A 123 1.53 -10.99 -1.57
C TYR A 123 0.49 -11.58 -0.62
N ILE A 124 -0.76 -11.74 -1.07
CA ILE A 124 -1.83 -12.38 -0.29
C ILE A 124 -1.41 -13.82 0.05
N ASN A 125 -0.98 -14.60 -0.95
CA ASN A 125 -0.56 -15.98 -0.76
C ASN A 125 0.61 -16.12 0.23
N ALA A 126 1.52 -15.15 0.26
CA ALA A 126 2.63 -15.12 1.22
C ALA A 126 2.16 -14.95 2.68
N CYS A 127 0.92 -14.50 2.88
CA CYS A 127 0.29 -14.36 4.20
C CYS A 127 -0.56 -15.58 4.59
N MET A 128 -0.75 -16.57 3.69
CA MET A 128 -1.62 -17.73 3.94
C MET A 128 -0.83 -18.94 4.40
N ASP A 129 -1.38 -19.69 5.34
CA ASP A 129 -0.88 -21.01 5.73
C ASP A 129 -1.57 -22.10 4.93
N PHE A 130 -0.94 -22.54 3.84
CA PHE A 130 -1.43 -23.62 3.01
C PHE A 130 -1.07 -25.02 3.55
N LYS A 131 -0.26 -25.12 4.61
CA LYS A 131 0.25 -26.39 5.14
C LYS A 131 -0.71 -27.07 6.10
N THR A 132 -1.57 -26.30 6.74
CA THR A 132 -2.52 -26.77 7.76
C THR A 132 -3.96 -26.39 7.43
N PRO A 133 -4.55 -26.91 6.33
CA PRO A 133 -5.95 -26.65 6.02
C PRO A 133 -6.86 -27.29 7.07
N GLU A 134 -7.96 -26.63 7.42
CA GLU A 134 -8.98 -27.21 8.29
C GLU A 134 -9.66 -28.38 7.58
N ARG A 135 -9.67 -29.56 8.23
CA ARG A 135 -10.09 -30.84 7.62
C ARG A 135 -11.54 -30.85 7.11
N ASP A 136 -12.41 -30.04 7.71
CA ASP A 136 -13.86 -30.12 7.48
C ASP A 136 -14.43 -28.99 6.62
N LYS A 137 -13.56 -28.18 6.01
CA LYS A 137 -13.98 -27.04 5.16
C LYS A 137 -13.45 -27.19 3.74
N PRO A 138 -14.18 -26.67 2.72
CA PRO A 138 -13.63 -26.54 1.38
C PRO A 138 -12.28 -25.80 1.41
N VAL A 139 -11.32 -26.20 0.57
CA VAL A 139 -9.94 -25.66 0.58
C VAL A 139 -9.89 -24.15 0.60
N HIS A 140 -10.75 -23.47 -0.17
CA HIS A 140 -10.84 -22.00 -0.21
C HIS A 140 -11.37 -21.36 1.08
N GLN A 141 -12.00 -22.12 1.98
CA GLN A 141 -12.51 -21.64 3.28
C GLN A 141 -11.67 -22.13 4.46
N SER A 142 -10.75 -23.07 4.22
CA SER A 142 -9.95 -23.71 5.27
C SER A 142 -8.55 -23.11 5.42
N VAL A 143 -8.14 -22.26 4.51
CA VAL A 143 -6.82 -21.61 4.55
C VAL A 143 -6.88 -20.43 5.52
N LYS A 144 -6.05 -20.48 6.57
CA LYS A 144 -5.92 -19.41 7.56
C LYS A 144 -4.74 -18.51 7.22
N LYS A 145 -4.80 -17.25 7.71
CA LYS A 145 -3.63 -16.39 7.73
C LYS A 145 -2.55 -17.00 8.61
N ALA A 146 -1.31 -16.94 8.14
CA ALA A 146 -0.13 -17.35 8.89
C ALA A 146 0.22 -16.29 9.97
N THR A 147 1.49 -16.18 10.32
CA THR A 147 1.98 -15.14 11.24
C THR A 147 2.06 -13.75 10.59
N LYS A 148 1.88 -13.69 9.29
CA LYS A 148 1.86 -12.46 8.48
C LYS A 148 0.43 -12.09 8.13
N ASP A 149 0.23 -10.81 7.85
CA ASP A 149 -1.10 -10.31 7.47
C ASP A 149 -1.00 -9.26 6.36
N PHE A 150 -2.12 -8.91 5.77
CA PHE A 150 -2.20 -7.92 4.71
C PHE A 150 -3.49 -7.10 4.80
N GLN A 151 -3.49 -5.99 4.08
CA GLN A 151 -4.70 -5.23 3.74
C GLN A 151 -4.64 -4.72 2.31
N LEU A 152 -5.81 -4.58 1.69
CA LEU A 152 -6.00 -3.89 0.42
C LEU A 152 -6.56 -2.49 0.69
N LYS A 153 -5.75 -1.45 0.48
CA LYS A 153 -6.09 -0.07 0.77
C LYS A 153 -6.39 0.70 -0.51
N PHE A 154 -7.62 1.15 -0.69
CA PHE A 154 -8.05 1.88 -1.88
C PHE A 154 -8.37 3.34 -1.56
N VAL A 155 -7.86 4.26 -2.39
CA VAL A 155 -8.15 5.69 -2.30
C VAL A 155 -9.39 6.01 -3.14
N ILE A 156 -10.43 6.54 -2.49
CA ILE A 156 -11.77 6.74 -3.06
C ILE A 156 -11.98 8.20 -3.43
N SER A 157 -12.30 8.44 -4.68
CA SER A 157 -12.62 9.75 -5.24
C SER A 157 -14.12 9.90 -5.58
N SER A 158 -14.78 8.78 -5.88
CA SER A 158 -16.17 8.73 -6.32
C SER A 158 -16.87 7.44 -5.90
N PRO A 159 -18.21 7.37 -5.90
CA PRO A 159 -18.94 6.14 -5.61
C PRO A 159 -18.64 5.00 -6.60
N SER A 160 -18.34 5.31 -7.87
CA SER A 160 -18.02 4.30 -8.88
C SER A 160 -16.72 3.54 -8.61
N ASP A 161 -15.85 4.09 -7.77
CA ASP A 161 -14.59 3.43 -7.39
C ASP A 161 -14.86 2.09 -6.69
N THR A 162 -15.96 1.94 -5.95
CA THR A 162 -16.32 0.67 -5.30
C THR A 162 -16.69 -0.44 -6.28
N GLU A 163 -17.32 -0.09 -7.39
CA GLU A 163 -17.62 -1.04 -8.46
C GLU A 163 -16.33 -1.48 -9.18
N GLU A 164 -15.39 -0.56 -9.42
CA GLU A 164 -14.08 -0.91 -9.95
C GLU A 164 -13.32 -1.85 -9.00
N ILE A 165 -13.34 -1.58 -7.68
CA ILE A 165 -12.72 -2.46 -6.68
C ILE A 165 -13.27 -3.88 -6.80
N LYS A 166 -14.60 -4.04 -6.83
CA LYS A 166 -15.25 -5.36 -6.94
C LYS A 166 -14.90 -6.05 -8.25
N ASN A 167 -15.10 -5.36 -9.37
CA ASN A 167 -15.00 -5.96 -10.69
C ASN A 167 -13.56 -6.19 -11.15
N ASP A 168 -12.67 -5.25 -10.85
CA ASP A 168 -11.30 -5.26 -11.37
C ASP A 168 -10.29 -5.90 -10.41
N PHE A 169 -10.63 -6.03 -9.12
CA PHE A 169 -9.74 -6.60 -8.12
C PHE A 169 -10.38 -7.79 -7.40
N LEU A 170 -11.46 -7.61 -6.64
CA LEU A 170 -11.96 -8.63 -5.73
C LEU A 170 -12.46 -9.88 -6.45
N ASN A 171 -13.09 -9.74 -7.62
CA ASN A 171 -13.55 -10.88 -8.42
C ASN A 171 -12.39 -11.74 -8.98
N HIS A 172 -11.15 -11.25 -8.90
CA HIS A 172 -9.95 -11.91 -9.41
C HIS A 172 -8.97 -12.34 -8.32
N LEU A 173 -9.24 -11.98 -7.06
CA LEU A 173 -8.39 -12.30 -5.92
C LEU A 173 -9.02 -13.39 -5.06
N ASN A 174 -8.17 -14.27 -4.52
CA ASN A 174 -8.58 -15.32 -3.60
C ASN A 174 -8.10 -14.96 -2.17
N TYR A 175 -8.79 -15.51 -1.16
CA TYR A 175 -8.43 -15.37 0.26
C TYR A 175 -8.49 -13.93 0.77
N VAL A 176 -9.35 -13.11 0.19
CA VAL A 176 -9.65 -11.74 0.64
C VAL A 176 -11.02 -11.74 1.30
N SER A 177 -11.10 -11.21 2.51
CA SER A 177 -12.34 -10.97 3.24
C SER A 177 -12.65 -9.47 3.31
N ASP A 178 -13.89 -9.12 3.68
CA ASP A 178 -14.31 -7.71 3.79
C ASP A 178 -13.45 -6.94 4.81
N GLU A 179 -12.98 -7.61 5.85
CA GLU A 179 -12.09 -7.03 6.86
C GLU A 179 -10.67 -6.73 6.35
N ASP A 180 -10.27 -7.28 5.20
CA ASP A 180 -8.98 -6.97 4.59
C ASP A 180 -9.02 -5.70 3.74
N ILE A 181 -10.22 -5.18 3.44
CA ILE A 181 -10.42 -4.04 2.56
C ILE A 181 -10.52 -2.75 3.36
N VAL A 182 -9.73 -1.75 2.97
CA VAL A 182 -9.69 -0.44 3.61
C VAL A 182 -9.95 0.65 2.59
N LEU A 183 -10.98 1.46 2.82
CA LEU A 183 -11.23 2.65 2.02
C LEU A 183 -10.63 3.88 2.68
N MET A 184 -9.94 4.69 1.89
CA MET A 184 -9.32 5.95 2.31
C MET A 184 -9.84 7.08 1.41
N PRO A 185 -10.29 8.22 1.96
CA PRO A 185 -10.77 9.32 1.16
C PRO A 185 -9.64 9.97 0.33
N ALA A 186 -9.93 10.33 -0.91
CA ALA A 186 -9.03 11.11 -1.74
C ALA A 186 -8.98 12.57 -1.27
N GLY A 187 -7.80 13.17 -1.23
CA GLY A 187 -7.59 14.58 -0.88
C GLY A 187 -6.20 14.82 -0.32
N GLY A 188 -5.58 15.94 -0.73
CA GLY A 188 -4.26 16.37 -0.25
C GLY A 188 -4.35 17.54 0.75
N THR A 189 -5.55 18.05 1.02
CA THR A 189 -5.81 19.11 1.99
C THR A 189 -7.04 18.77 2.83
N ARG A 190 -7.19 19.39 3.99
CA ARG A 190 -8.38 19.23 4.84
C ARG A 190 -9.69 19.57 4.10
N GLU A 191 -9.68 20.57 3.25
CA GLU A 191 -10.86 20.95 2.47
C GLU A 191 -11.24 19.84 1.48
N LEU A 192 -10.30 19.31 0.73
CA LEU A 192 -10.53 18.22 -0.21
C LEU A 192 -10.99 16.94 0.50
N LEU A 193 -10.43 16.65 1.68
CA LEU A 193 -10.85 15.49 2.47
C LEU A 193 -12.30 15.60 2.96
N ARG A 194 -12.74 16.79 3.40
CA ARG A 194 -14.15 17.01 3.82
C ARG A 194 -15.14 16.63 2.73
N ASN A 195 -14.80 16.86 1.47
CA ASN A 195 -15.67 16.55 0.34
C ASN A 195 -15.80 15.05 0.06
N THR A 196 -14.80 14.25 0.44
CA THR A 196 -14.77 12.81 0.13
C THR A 196 -14.93 11.91 1.35
N ALA A 197 -14.63 12.39 2.55
CA ALA A 197 -14.60 11.57 3.77
C ALA A 197 -15.97 10.98 4.12
N GLU A 198 -17.03 11.78 4.09
CA GLU A 198 -18.39 11.31 4.40
C GLU A 198 -18.84 10.25 3.39
N MET A 199 -18.67 10.51 2.10
CA MET A 199 -18.99 9.55 1.04
C MET A 199 -18.19 8.26 1.23
N THR A 200 -16.88 8.35 1.45
CA THR A 200 -16.02 7.17 1.65
C THR A 200 -16.45 6.35 2.87
N THR A 201 -16.81 7.02 3.98
CA THR A 201 -17.31 6.36 5.19
C THR A 201 -18.61 5.61 4.91
N ARG A 202 -19.57 6.24 4.21
CA ARG A 202 -20.83 5.59 3.83
C ARG A 202 -20.60 4.38 2.94
N LEU A 203 -19.69 4.47 1.97
CA LEU A 203 -19.34 3.35 1.09
C LEU A 203 -18.67 2.21 1.86
N ALA A 204 -17.80 2.51 2.84
CA ALA A 204 -17.20 1.51 3.70
C ALA A 204 -18.26 0.75 4.50
N ILE A 205 -19.21 1.46 5.14
CA ILE A 205 -20.31 0.86 5.91
C ILE A 205 -21.19 -0.01 5.01
N LEU A 206 -21.59 0.48 3.83
CA LEU A 206 -22.47 -0.25 2.90
C LEU A 206 -21.85 -1.55 2.38
N ASN A 207 -20.53 -1.63 2.28
CA ASN A 207 -19.83 -2.81 1.79
C ASN A 207 -19.27 -3.69 2.92
N GLY A 208 -19.40 -3.32 4.19
CA GLY A 208 -18.78 -4.04 5.31
C GLY A 208 -17.26 -3.88 5.38
N TRP A 209 -16.69 -2.86 4.71
CA TRP A 209 -15.26 -2.62 4.62
C TRP A 209 -14.79 -1.63 5.69
N ARG A 210 -13.49 -1.62 5.95
CA ARG A 210 -12.87 -0.70 6.90
C ARG A 210 -12.68 0.69 6.27
N TYR A 211 -12.67 1.72 7.12
CA TYR A 211 -12.34 3.09 6.76
C TYR A 211 -11.04 3.50 7.43
N SER A 212 -10.17 4.22 6.71
CA SER A 212 -8.96 4.83 7.25
C SER A 212 -8.90 6.31 6.88
N PRO A 213 -8.83 7.23 7.87
CA PRO A 213 -8.63 8.66 7.60
C PRO A 213 -7.19 8.93 7.15
N ARG A 214 -6.96 10.13 6.61
CA ARG A 214 -5.63 10.67 6.37
C ARG A 214 -5.20 11.55 7.55
N LEU A 215 -4.85 10.91 8.66
CA LEU A 215 -4.58 11.58 9.92
C LEU A 215 -3.53 12.69 9.81
N HIS A 216 -2.47 12.50 9.02
CA HIS A 216 -1.45 13.52 8.81
C HIS A 216 -2.02 14.79 8.15
N ILE A 217 -2.99 14.66 7.23
CA ILE A 217 -3.65 15.82 6.62
C ILE A 217 -4.62 16.47 7.61
N ASP A 218 -5.32 15.66 8.42
CA ASP A 218 -6.20 16.20 9.46
C ASP A 218 -5.42 17.01 10.50
N LEU A 219 -4.22 16.57 10.88
CA LEU A 219 -3.39 17.25 11.87
C LEU A 219 -2.58 18.41 11.27
N PHE A 220 -1.97 18.21 10.11
CA PHE A 220 -0.95 19.11 9.57
C PHE A 220 -1.33 19.77 8.24
N ASN A 221 -2.50 19.43 7.67
CA ASN A 221 -2.96 19.86 6.36
C ASN A 221 -1.99 19.38 5.26
N ASP A 222 -1.51 20.29 4.43
CA ASP A 222 -0.57 20.05 3.33
C ASP A 222 0.91 20.22 3.74
N ARG A 223 1.18 20.37 5.04
CA ARG A 223 2.57 20.43 5.54
C ARG A 223 3.28 19.12 5.26
N ARG A 224 4.56 19.25 4.92
CA ARG A 224 5.49 18.14 4.75
C ARG A 224 6.46 18.09 5.92
N ASP A 225 7.12 16.97 6.11
CA ASP A 225 8.16 16.78 7.12
C ASP A 225 7.68 17.04 8.57
N VAL A 226 6.48 16.56 8.89
CA VAL A 226 5.84 16.70 10.21
C VAL A 226 5.52 15.34 10.82
#